data_9d85f8ad36efd8e65a691b8be723de3d
#
_entry.id   9d85f8ad36efd8e65a691b8be723de3d
#
_cell.length_a   1.000
_cell.length_b   1.000
_cell.length_c   1.000
_cell.angle_alpha   90.00
_cell.angle_beta   90.00
_cell.angle_gamma   90.00
#
_symmetry.space_group_name_H-M   'P 1'
#
loop_
_entity.id
_entity.type
_entity.pdbx_description
1 polymer ?
#
loop_
_entity_poly.entity_id
_entity_poly.type
_entity_poly.pdbx_seq_one_letter_code
_entity_poly.pdbx_strand_id
1 'polypeptide(L)'
;LFSSACKTNSQYMHALHFSVKTKFKLDMDNVMARLRENRRVAITEKGSANSVFSFGREHGHYGRILSQTVVSTPTLAVRNDNEVVGFCFTPQDGNSLLSSVAATLWYLDPETVDTRIDCLRPYLFQEV
;
A
#
# COMPACT_ATOMS: atom_id res chain seq x y z
N LEU A 1 21.13 -0.54 2.30
CA LEU A 1 19.81 -0.97 2.71
C LEU A 1 19.90 -1.52 4.12
N PHE A 2 19.08 -0.98 5.03
CA PHE A 2 18.94 -1.51 6.39
C PHE A 2 17.51 -2.03 6.56
N SER A 3 17.35 -3.23 7.08
CA SER A 3 16.04 -3.78 7.41
C SER A 3 16.07 -4.40 8.81
N SER A 4 14.99 -4.21 9.54
CA SER A 4 14.75 -4.86 10.81
C SER A 4 13.31 -5.37 10.86
N ALA A 5 13.07 -6.46 11.56
CA ALA A 5 11.75 -7.04 11.70
C ALA A 5 11.44 -7.34 13.16
N CYS A 6 10.21 -7.12 13.53
CA CYS A 6 9.67 -7.48 14.83
C CYS A 6 8.45 -8.38 14.63
N LYS A 7 8.45 -9.55 15.28
CA LYS A 7 7.27 -10.41 15.31
C LYS A 7 6.27 -9.86 16.31
N THR A 8 5.09 -9.50 15.82
CA THR A 8 3.98 -9.00 16.65
C THR A 8 2.81 -9.97 16.63
N ASN A 9 1.89 -9.80 17.56
CA ASN A 9 0.66 -10.62 17.64
C ASN A 9 -0.44 -10.14 16.65
N SER A 10 -0.05 -9.39 15.61
CA SER A 10 -0.98 -8.99 14.55
C SER A 10 -1.22 -10.18 13.61
N GLN A 11 -2.47 -10.56 13.46
CA GLN A 11 -2.86 -11.57 12.47
C GLN A 11 -3.12 -10.87 11.13
N TYR A 12 -2.67 -11.50 10.05
CA TYR A 12 -3.02 -11.18 8.67
C TYR A 12 -2.38 -9.95 8.02
N MET A 13 -1.79 -9.03 8.77
CA MET A 13 -1.10 -7.88 8.20
C MET A 13 0.25 -7.63 8.87
N HIS A 14 1.23 -7.23 8.06
CA HIS A 14 2.51 -6.71 8.56
C HIS A 14 2.39 -5.21 8.75
N ALA A 15 2.89 -4.71 9.87
CA ALA A 15 3.11 -3.27 10.06
C ALA A 15 4.55 -2.94 9.69
N LEU A 16 4.74 -2.03 8.75
CA LEU A 16 6.03 -1.64 8.22
C LEU A 16 6.26 -0.15 8.46
N HIS A 17 7.39 0.19 9.03
CA HIS A 17 7.89 1.56 9.02
C HIS A 17 8.74 1.76 7.75
N PHE A 18 8.48 2.84 7.01
CA PHE A 18 9.26 3.18 5.84
C PHE A 18 9.88 4.57 5.96
N SER A 19 11.02 4.73 5.31
CA SER A 19 11.67 5.99 5.07
C SER A 19 12.16 6.01 3.62
N VAL A 20 11.66 6.97 2.85
CA VAL A 20 11.98 7.11 1.43
C VAL A 20 12.60 8.49 1.20
N LYS A 21 13.85 8.52 0.77
CA LYS A 21 14.55 9.74 0.37
C LYS A 21 14.43 9.98 -1.12
N THR A 22 14.12 11.21 -1.49
CA THR A 22 14.04 11.65 -2.88
C THR A 22 15.18 12.58 -3.25
N LYS A 23 15.42 12.73 -4.55
CA LYS A 23 16.40 13.67 -5.09
C LYS A 23 15.84 15.11 -5.23
N PHE A 24 14.56 15.28 -5.00
CA PHE A 24 13.83 16.54 -5.14
C PHE A 24 13.06 16.85 -3.86
N LYS A 25 12.69 18.10 -3.70
CA LYS A 25 11.91 18.55 -2.56
C LYS A 25 10.52 17.94 -2.58
N LEU A 26 10.05 17.59 -1.41
CA LEU A 26 8.72 17.04 -1.15
C LEU A 26 7.94 17.98 -0.22
N ASP A 27 6.66 18.10 -0.46
CA ASP A 27 5.67 18.56 0.50
C ASP A 27 4.61 17.47 0.73
N MET A 28 3.81 17.62 1.75
CA MET A 28 2.80 16.61 2.11
C MET A 28 1.72 16.48 1.05
N ASP A 29 1.32 17.56 0.39
CA ASP A 29 0.29 17.52 -0.64
C ASP A 29 0.74 16.69 -1.84
N ASN A 30 1.99 16.87 -2.26
CA ASN A 30 2.59 16.06 -3.32
C ASN A 30 2.68 14.58 -2.91
N VAL A 31 3.06 14.28 -1.67
CA VAL A 31 3.10 12.90 -1.16
C VAL A 31 1.71 12.27 -1.21
N MET A 32 0.71 12.98 -0.70
CA MET A 32 -0.68 12.48 -0.69
C MET A 32 -1.24 12.29 -2.10
N ALA A 33 -0.96 13.20 -3.02
CA ALA A 33 -1.36 13.07 -4.42
C ALA A 33 -0.77 11.79 -5.05
N ARG A 34 0.52 11.56 -4.86
CA ARG A 34 1.20 10.36 -5.38
C ARG A 34 0.69 9.05 -4.78
N LEU A 35 0.37 9.04 -3.48
CA LEU A 35 -0.23 7.87 -2.85
C LEU A 35 -1.60 7.55 -3.43
N ARG A 36 -2.45 8.57 -3.63
CA ARG A 36 -3.80 8.39 -4.22
C ARG A 36 -3.78 7.97 -5.69
N GLU A 37 -2.80 8.40 -6.46
CA GLU A 37 -2.63 7.99 -7.86
C GLU A 37 -2.20 6.52 -8.00
N ASN A 38 -1.59 5.94 -6.97
CA ASN A 38 -1.01 4.60 -7.05
C ASN A 38 -2.05 3.52 -6.73
N ARG A 39 -2.46 2.75 -7.72
CA ARG A 39 -3.44 1.65 -7.57
C ARG A 39 -3.02 0.55 -6.59
N ARG A 40 -1.73 0.44 -6.27
CA ARG A 40 -1.20 -0.55 -5.31
C ARG A 40 -1.20 -0.04 -3.88
N VAL A 41 -1.66 1.19 -3.69
CA VAL A 41 -1.73 1.85 -2.39
C VAL A 41 -3.17 2.20 -2.09
N ALA A 42 -3.60 1.93 -0.87
CA ALA A 42 -4.76 2.51 -0.25
C ALA A 42 -4.31 3.39 0.92
N ILE A 43 -5.02 4.44 1.22
CA ILE A 43 -4.74 5.29 2.39
C ILE A 43 -5.73 5.00 3.50
N THR A 44 -5.35 5.30 4.74
CA THR A 44 -6.24 5.12 5.90
C THR A 44 -5.92 6.12 7.00
N GLU A 45 -6.96 6.61 7.67
CA GLU A 45 -6.86 7.36 8.92
C GLU A 45 -6.71 6.43 10.15
N LYS A 46 -6.79 5.11 9.95
CA LYS A 46 -6.65 4.14 11.04
C LYS A 46 -5.18 3.95 11.42
N GLY A 47 -4.90 3.99 12.71
CA GLY A 47 -3.55 3.75 13.25
C GLY A 47 -3.28 2.29 13.65
N SER A 48 -4.16 1.35 13.30
CA SER A 48 -4.07 -0.05 13.74
C SER A 48 -4.27 -1.02 12.58
N ALA A 49 -3.35 -1.96 12.42
CA ALA A 49 -3.46 -3.05 11.44
C ALA A 49 -4.73 -3.89 11.64
N ASN A 50 -5.17 -4.09 12.87
CA ASN A 50 -6.40 -4.85 13.17
C ASN A 50 -7.65 -4.12 12.67
N SER A 51 -7.70 -2.80 12.79
CA SER A 51 -8.83 -2.00 12.29
C SER A 51 -8.90 -2.01 10.77
N VAL A 52 -7.75 -1.95 10.10
CA VAL A 52 -7.65 -2.09 8.63
C VAL A 52 -8.08 -3.48 8.18
N PHE A 53 -7.63 -4.52 8.89
CA PHE A 53 -8.03 -5.89 8.60
C PHE A 53 -9.55 -6.11 8.76
N SER A 54 -10.14 -5.58 9.83
CA SER A 54 -11.59 -5.68 10.06
C SER A 54 -12.38 -4.99 8.95
N PHE A 55 -11.95 -3.84 8.49
CA PHE A 55 -12.55 -3.16 7.34
C PHE A 55 -12.55 -4.06 6.10
N GLY A 56 -11.41 -4.63 5.74
CA GLY A 56 -11.29 -5.52 4.58
C GLY A 56 -12.21 -6.74 4.69
N ARG A 57 -12.31 -7.34 5.88
CA ARG A 57 -13.22 -8.46 6.16
C ARG A 57 -14.68 -8.09 5.95
N GLU A 58 -15.09 -6.93 6.44
CA GLU A 58 -16.48 -6.46 6.35
C GLU A 58 -16.90 -6.14 4.91
N HIS A 59 -15.94 -5.83 4.04
CA HIS A 59 -16.16 -5.56 2.62
C HIS A 59 -16.03 -6.82 1.73
N GLY A 60 -16.13 -8.01 2.29
CA GLY A 60 -16.29 -9.25 1.54
C GLY A 60 -15.00 -9.84 0.93
N HIS A 61 -13.86 -9.27 1.22
CA HIS A 61 -12.57 -9.77 0.71
C HIS A 61 -11.89 -10.77 1.67
N TYR A 62 -12.65 -11.49 2.48
CA TYR A 62 -12.16 -12.46 3.48
C TYR A 62 -11.08 -11.87 4.42
N GLY A 63 -11.19 -10.59 4.74
CA GLY A 63 -10.19 -9.88 5.53
C GLY A 63 -8.95 -9.48 4.76
N ARG A 64 -8.95 -9.56 3.44
CA ARG A 64 -7.82 -9.18 2.58
C ARG A 64 -8.16 -7.94 1.78
N ILE A 65 -7.22 -7.04 1.74
CA ILE A 65 -7.20 -5.92 0.81
C ILE A 65 -6.32 -6.38 -0.34
N LEU A 66 -6.88 -6.55 -1.51
CA LEU A 66 -6.32 -7.14 -2.72
C LEU A 66 -4.86 -6.70 -3.01
N SER A 67 -3.89 -7.22 -2.27
CA SER A 67 -2.46 -6.94 -2.42
C SER A 67 -2.07 -5.46 -2.33
N GLN A 68 -2.96 -4.59 -1.85
CA GLN A 68 -2.64 -3.19 -1.68
C GLN A 68 -1.89 -2.97 -0.37
N THR A 69 -0.89 -2.10 -0.42
CA THR A 69 -0.27 -1.53 0.77
C THR A 69 -1.17 -0.42 1.30
N VAL A 70 -1.52 -0.49 2.58
CA VAL A 70 -2.37 0.52 3.23
C VAL A 70 -1.49 1.47 4.02
N VAL A 71 -1.41 2.71 3.58
CA VAL A 71 -0.60 3.75 4.23
C VAL A 71 -1.41 4.49 5.27
N SER A 72 -0.93 4.51 6.51
CA SER A 72 -1.57 5.25 7.61
C SER A 72 -1.19 6.73 7.54
N THR A 73 -2.13 7.56 7.09
CA THR A 73 -1.91 9.00 6.86
C THR A 73 -1.55 9.77 8.12
N PRO A 74 -2.10 9.48 9.32
CA PRO A 74 -1.70 10.17 10.54
C PRO A 74 -0.23 9.96 10.95
N THR A 75 0.44 8.96 10.36
CA THR A 75 1.85 8.65 10.65
C THR A 75 2.83 9.25 9.67
N LEU A 76 2.31 9.87 8.60
CA LEU A 76 3.16 10.46 7.57
C LEU A 76 3.82 11.75 8.04
N ALA A 77 5.10 11.88 7.72
CA ALA A 77 5.84 13.12 7.90
C ALA A 77 6.86 13.32 6.77
N VAL A 78 7.02 14.56 6.35
CA VAL A 78 8.12 14.96 5.47
C VAL A 78 9.24 15.52 6.34
N ARG A 79 10.44 14.99 6.21
CA ARG A 79 11.64 15.38 6.95
C ARG A 79 12.67 15.96 5.99
N ASN A 80 13.34 17.02 6.41
CA ASN A 80 14.43 17.66 5.63
C ASN A 80 14.05 17.98 4.17
N ASP A 81 12.76 18.25 3.91
CA ASP A 81 12.17 18.55 2.61
C ASP A 81 12.37 17.48 1.51
N ASN A 82 12.93 16.32 1.83
CA ASN A 82 13.22 15.29 0.83
C ASN A 82 13.12 13.85 1.34
N GLU A 83 12.63 13.66 2.54
CA GLU A 83 12.43 12.33 3.12
C GLU A 83 10.99 12.21 3.62
N VAL A 84 10.25 11.25 3.10
CA VAL A 84 8.95 10.86 3.64
C VAL A 84 9.10 9.63 4.52
N VAL A 85 8.54 9.71 5.72
CA VAL A 85 8.49 8.61 6.69
C VAL A 85 7.06 8.33 7.08
N GLY A 86 6.78 7.09 7.48
CA GLY A 86 5.45 6.70 7.95
C GLY A 86 5.33 5.21 8.20
N PHE A 87 4.12 4.80 8.56
CA PHE A 87 3.76 3.40 8.69
C PHE A 87 2.78 2.99 7.59
N CYS A 88 2.94 1.76 7.15
CA CYS A 88 1.97 1.12 6.27
C CYS A 88 1.70 -0.31 6.73
N PHE A 89 0.59 -0.85 6.26
CA PHE A 89 0.17 -2.21 6.52
C PHE A 89 0.13 -2.98 5.20
N THR A 90 0.69 -4.19 5.19
CA THR A 90 0.62 -5.07 4.02
C THR A 90 -0.05 -6.38 4.41
N PRO A 91 -0.99 -6.90 3.59
CA PRO A 91 -1.59 -8.20 3.84
C PRO A 91 -0.52 -9.29 3.88
N GLN A 92 -0.66 -10.23 4.80
CA GLN A 92 0.24 -11.38 4.89
C GLN A 92 -0.06 -12.36 3.75
N ASP A 93 -1.33 -12.63 3.52
CA ASP A 93 -1.80 -13.48 2.44
C ASP A 93 -2.25 -12.62 1.24
N GLY A 94 -1.83 -12.98 0.05
CA GLY A 94 -2.20 -12.31 -1.18
C GLY A 94 -1.47 -10.99 -1.46
N ASN A 95 -0.49 -10.61 -0.65
CA ASN A 95 0.30 -9.38 -0.84
C ASN A 95 1.04 -9.32 -2.18
N SER A 96 1.28 -10.46 -2.81
CA SER A 96 1.94 -10.56 -4.11
C SER A 96 0.97 -10.76 -5.29
N LEU A 97 -0.33 -10.96 -5.04
CA LEU A 97 -1.28 -11.33 -6.10
C LEU A 97 -1.30 -10.27 -7.22
N LEU A 98 -1.57 -9.02 -6.89
CA LEU A 98 -1.61 -7.93 -7.88
C LEU A 98 -0.26 -7.74 -8.56
N SER A 99 0.83 -7.84 -7.81
CA SER A 99 2.18 -7.72 -8.34
C SER A 99 2.54 -8.87 -9.27
N SER A 100 2.13 -10.10 -8.93
CA SER A 100 2.36 -11.27 -9.77
C SER A 100 1.56 -11.22 -11.07
N VAL A 101 0.30 -10.80 -10.99
CA VAL A 101 -0.54 -10.58 -12.18
C VAL A 101 0.08 -9.50 -13.06
N ALA A 102 0.47 -8.35 -12.49
CA ALA A 102 1.09 -7.27 -13.23
C ALA A 102 2.41 -7.69 -13.90
N ALA A 103 3.26 -8.44 -13.19
CA ALA A 103 4.52 -8.96 -13.73
C ALA A 103 4.28 -9.95 -14.88
N THR A 104 3.29 -10.83 -14.75
CA THR A 104 2.91 -11.78 -15.81
C THR A 104 2.40 -11.04 -17.06
N LEU A 105 1.51 -10.07 -16.87
CA LEU A 105 1.00 -9.25 -17.97
C LEU A 105 2.13 -8.47 -18.66
N TRP A 106 3.03 -7.89 -17.87
CA TRP A 106 4.19 -7.17 -18.40
C TRP A 106 5.13 -8.07 -19.21
N TYR A 107 5.33 -9.31 -18.76
CA TYR A 107 6.14 -10.28 -19.49
C TYR A 107 5.50 -10.68 -20.83
N LEU A 108 4.17 -10.76 -20.88
CA LEU A 108 3.44 -11.13 -22.09
C LEU A 108 3.32 -9.95 -23.07
N ASP A 109 3.02 -8.77 -22.57
CA ASP A 109 2.79 -7.57 -23.38
C ASP A 109 2.88 -6.32 -22.49
N PRO A 110 4.08 -5.69 -22.41
CA PRO A 110 4.33 -4.54 -21.53
C PRO A 110 3.41 -3.35 -21.77
N GLU A 111 2.98 -3.14 -23.02
CA GLU A 111 2.22 -1.95 -23.40
C GLU A 111 0.75 -2.00 -22.96
N THR A 112 0.23 -3.20 -22.72
CA THR A 112 -1.18 -3.39 -22.36
C THR A 112 -1.42 -3.65 -20.88
N VAL A 113 -0.38 -3.68 -20.03
CA VAL A 113 -0.47 -4.02 -18.60
C VAL A 113 -1.53 -3.19 -17.89
N ASP A 114 -1.45 -1.87 -18.01
CA ASP A 114 -2.35 -0.97 -17.30
C ASP A 114 -3.80 -1.12 -17.72
N THR A 115 -4.03 -1.33 -19.02
CA THR A 115 -5.38 -1.55 -19.55
C THR A 115 -5.96 -2.89 -19.10
N ARG A 116 -5.14 -3.95 -19.10
CA ARG A 116 -5.59 -5.29 -18.70
C ARG A 116 -5.85 -5.40 -17.19
N ILE A 117 -5.04 -4.73 -16.38
CA ILE A 117 -5.20 -4.74 -14.93
C ILE A 117 -6.40 -3.92 -14.46
N ASP A 118 -6.93 -3.07 -15.31
CA ASP A 118 -8.10 -2.22 -15.02
C ASP A 118 -9.37 -3.02 -14.69
N CYS A 119 -9.48 -4.26 -15.14
CA CYS A 119 -10.58 -5.14 -14.75
C CYS A 119 -10.62 -5.43 -13.23
N LEU A 120 -9.51 -5.24 -12.52
CA LEU A 120 -9.41 -5.38 -11.07
C LEU A 120 -9.80 -4.11 -10.30
N ARG A 121 -9.98 -2.98 -10.99
CA ARG A 121 -10.33 -1.69 -10.35
C ARG A 121 -11.51 -1.76 -9.38
N PRO A 122 -12.61 -2.49 -9.66
CA PRO A 122 -13.73 -2.59 -8.73
C PRO A 122 -13.39 -3.25 -7.39
N TYR A 123 -12.25 -3.95 -7.30
CA TYR A 123 -11.79 -4.65 -6.12
C TYR A 123 -10.66 -3.94 -5.38
N LEU A 124 -10.25 -2.75 -5.87
CA LEU A 124 -9.21 -1.95 -5.25
C LEU A 124 -9.85 -0.80 -4.45
N PHE A 125 -9.25 -0.54 -3.29
CA PHE A 125 -9.65 0.57 -2.44
C PHE A 125 -8.75 1.77 -2.68
N GLN A 126 -9.29 2.96 -2.60
CA GLN A 126 -8.52 4.20 -2.49
C GLN A 126 -8.34 4.58 -1.03
N GLU A 127 -9.35 4.34 -0.22
CA GLU A 127 -9.37 4.65 1.20
C GLU A 127 -10.00 3.49 1.99
N VAL A 128 -9.46 3.24 3.18
CA VAL A 128 -9.80 2.11 4.06
C VAL A 128 -10.14 2.58 5.46
#